data_a6401fb7f66ffb873f338a3b715f5f60
#
_entry.id   a6401fb7f66ffb873f338a3b715f5f60
#
_cell.length_a   1.000
_cell.length_b   1.000
_cell.length_c   1.000
_cell.angle_alpha   90.00
_cell.angle_beta   90.00
_cell.angle_gamma   90.00
#
_symmetry.space_group_name_H-M   'P 1'
#
loop_
_entity.id
_entity.type
_entity.pdbx_description
1 polymer ?
#
loop_
_entity_poly.entity_id
_entity_poly.type
_entity_poly.pdbx_seq_one_letter_code
_entity_poly.pdbx_strand_id
1 'polypeptide(L)'
;MIDRSILQSSSCEAIHFADEVDLHDLSGIEVAHIRGIKPTRAGLMKGFASALHLESDFGSNWDALLDSLRGDDPLVIAIHGAQALWASQPRLCAEVVEVWLAAAEEARDVKLPRHLIFVW
;
A
#
# COMPACT_ATOMS: atom_id res chain seq x y z
N MET A 1 15.11 6.34 4.87
CA MET A 1 15.49 6.27 3.44
C MET A 1 15.01 4.95 2.86
N ILE A 2 14.39 4.97 1.69
CA ILE A 2 13.91 3.75 1.05
C ILE A 2 14.91 3.32 -0.01
N ASP A 3 15.28 2.03 0.01
CA ASP A 3 16.15 1.45 -0.99
C ASP A 3 15.33 1.09 -2.23
N ARG A 4 15.66 1.70 -3.37
CA ARG A 4 14.98 1.47 -4.64
C ARG A 4 15.02 0.00 -5.07
N SER A 5 16.15 -0.67 -4.84
CA SER A 5 16.30 -2.06 -5.25
C SER A 5 15.34 -2.98 -4.49
N ILE A 6 15.02 -2.66 -3.24
CA ILE A 6 14.04 -3.42 -2.46
C ILE A 6 12.65 -3.26 -3.06
N LEU A 7 12.28 -2.03 -3.47
CA LEU A 7 10.97 -1.76 -4.06
C LEU A 7 10.78 -2.44 -5.42
N GLN A 8 11.86 -2.77 -6.10
CA GLN A 8 11.83 -3.43 -7.40
C GLN A 8 11.92 -4.95 -7.28
N SER A 9 11.92 -5.48 -6.06
CA SER A 9 12.04 -6.90 -5.81
C SER A 9 10.90 -7.43 -4.96
N SER A 10 10.69 -8.75 -5.00
CA SER A 10 9.74 -9.44 -4.12
C SER A 10 10.45 -9.74 -2.78
N SER A 11 10.45 -8.74 -1.90
CA SER A 11 11.12 -8.83 -0.60
C SER A 11 10.13 -9.14 0.52
N CYS A 12 10.62 -9.75 1.60
CA CYS A 12 9.84 -9.88 2.83
C CYS A 12 9.69 -8.52 3.54
N GLU A 13 10.52 -7.53 3.19
CA GLU A 13 10.38 -6.17 3.65
C GLU A 13 9.36 -5.43 2.78
N ALA A 14 8.07 -5.72 3.01
CA ALA A 14 7.00 -5.20 2.17
C ALA A 14 6.32 -3.94 2.73
N ILE A 15 6.62 -3.57 3.98
CA ILE A 15 6.08 -2.38 4.64
C ILE A 15 7.22 -1.40 4.91
N HIS A 16 7.03 -0.16 4.51
CA HIS A 16 8.04 0.88 4.64
C HIS A 16 7.46 2.14 5.27
N PHE A 17 8.29 2.86 6.01
CA PHE A 17 7.96 4.17 6.57
C PHE A 17 8.93 5.19 5.99
N ALA A 18 8.40 6.29 5.46
CA ALA A 18 9.20 7.29 4.79
C ALA A 18 8.60 8.68 4.99
N ASP A 19 9.34 9.72 4.63
CA ASP A 19 8.78 11.06 4.53
C ASP A 19 8.65 11.48 3.06
N GLU A 20 8.10 12.66 2.82
CA GLU A 20 7.88 13.15 1.45
C GLU A 20 9.19 13.30 0.67
N VAL A 21 10.28 13.62 1.36
CA VAL A 21 11.59 13.80 0.70
C VAL A 21 12.09 12.47 0.14
N ASP A 22 11.90 11.38 0.88
CA ASP A 22 12.33 10.05 0.44
C ASP A 22 11.66 9.63 -0.87
N LEU A 23 10.42 10.06 -1.11
CA LEU A 23 9.69 9.71 -2.32
C LEU A 23 10.27 10.36 -3.57
N HIS A 24 10.96 11.51 -3.43
CA HIS A 24 11.59 12.19 -4.57
C HIS A 24 12.70 11.35 -5.20
N ASP A 25 13.29 10.45 -4.45
CA ASP A 25 14.36 9.58 -4.93
C ASP A 25 13.84 8.34 -5.66
N LEU A 26 12.53 8.19 -5.80
CA LEU A 26 11.91 7.02 -6.41
C LEU A 26 11.54 7.23 -7.89
N SER A 27 12.19 8.15 -8.57
CA SER A 27 11.96 8.37 -10.00
C SER A 27 12.23 7.08 -10.79
N GLY A 28 11.36 6.77 -11.75
CA GLY A 28 11.44 5.54 -12.52
C GLY A 28 10.72 4.35 -11.89
N ILE A 29 10.25 4.47 -10.65
CA ILE A 29 9.40 3.46 -10.00
C ILE A 29 7.97 3.99 -10.03
N GLU A 30 7.05 3.20 -10.56
CA GLU A 30 5.63 3.56 -10.56
C GLU A 30 5.06 3.38 -9.16
N VAL A 31 4.64 4.48 -8.55
CA VAL A 31 4.05 4.50 -7.21
C VAL A 31 2.64 5.06 -7.30
N ALA A 32 1.67 4.31 -6.82
CA ALA A 32 0.29 4.79 -6.70
C ALA A 32 0.15 5.50 -5.36
N HIS A 33 -0.37 6.73 -5.38
CA HIS A 33 -0.48 7.56 -4.18
C HIS A 33 -1.90 7.61 -3.65
N ILE A 34 -2.05 7.45 -2.34
CA ILE A 34 -3.31 7.64 -1.62
C ILE A 34 -3.14 8.89 -0.78
N ARG A 35 -3.88 9.96 -1.09
CA ARG A 35 -3.80 11.26 -0.43
C ARG A 35 -5.16 11.76 0.00
N GLY A 36 -5.21 12.50 1.09
CA GLY A 36 -6.41 13.25 1.50
C GLY A 36 -7.60 12.37 1.86
N ILE A 37 -7.38 11.16 2.30
CA ILE A 37 -8.47 10.26 2.69
C ILE A 37 -8.98 10.60 4.10
N LYS A 38 -10.24 10.26 4.35
CA LYS A 38 -10.78 10.32 5.70
C LYS A 38 -10.15 9.20 6.55
N PRO A 39 -9.86 9.44 7.85
CA PRO A 39 -9.24 8.43 8.71
C PRO A 39 -10.27 7.40 9.18
N THR A 40 -10.88 6.70 8.24
CA THR A 40 -11.88 5.65 8.48
C THR A 40 -11.60 4.48 7.57
N ARG A 41 -12.16 3.32 7.89
CA ARG A 41 -12.08 2.15 7.01
C ARG A 41 -12.62 2.49 5.62
N ALA A 42 -13.79 3.13 5.56
CA ALA A 42 -14.40 3.50 4.28
C ALA A 42 -13.51 4.45 3.47
N GLY A 43 -12.89 5.45 4.12
CA GLY A 43 -11.99 6.37 3.46
C GLY A 43 -10.75 5.68 2.92
N LEU A 44 -10.17 4.78 3.70
CA LEU A 44 -8.99 4.02 3.29
C LEU A 44 -9.32 3.05 2.14
N MET A 45 -10.44 2.36 2.20
CA MET A 45 -10.89 1.47 1.12
C MET A 45 -11.12 2.24 -0.17
N LYS A 46 -11.70 3.43 -0.07
CA LYS A 46 -11.92 4.32 -1.22
C LYS A 46 -10.58 4.75 -1.83
N GLY A 47 -9.60 5.03 -0.98
CA GLY A 47 -8.24 5.36 -1.43
C GLY A 47 -7.60 4.22 -2.20
N PHE A 48 -7.69 3.00 -1.69
CA PHE A 48 -7.18 1.83 -2.39
C PHE A 48 -7.92 1.58 -3.71
N ALA A 49 -9.24 1.71 -3.72
CA ALA A 49 -10.03 1.53 -4.94
C ALA A 49 -9.59 2.52 -6.02
N SER A 50 -9.36 3.78 -5.65
CA SER A 50 -8.89 4.79 -6.58
C SER A 50 -7.47 4.49 -7.07
N ALA A 51 -6.57 4.13 -6.16
CA ALA A 51 -5.17 3.85 -6.50
C ALA A 51 -5.03 2.62 -7.41
N LEU A 52 -5.90 1.63 -7.23
CA LEU A 52 -5.88 0.38 -7.99
C LEU A 52 -6.81 0.40 -9.20
N HIS A 53 -7.50 1.52 -9.45
CA HIS A 53 -8.46 1.68 -10.56
C HIS A 53 -9.57 0.64 -10.52
N LEU A 54 -10.10 0.37 -9.31
CA LEU A 54 -11.16 -0.62 -9.14
C LEU A 54 -12.53 -0.05 -9.51
N GLU A 55 -13.43 -0.95 -9.85
CA GLU A 55 -14.81 -0.61 -10.19
C GLU A 55 -15.56 -0.03 -8.98
N SER A 56 -16.63 0.73 -9.25
CA SER A 56 -17.42 1.36 -8.20
C SER A 56 -18.14 0.35 -7.29
N ASP A 57 -18.28 -0.88 -7.73
CA ASP A 57 -18.89 -1.97 -6.96
C ASP A 57 -17.88 -2.78 -6.15
N PHE A 58 -16.67 -2.28 -6.04
CA PHE A 58 -15.64 -2.87 -5.17
C PHE A 58 -16.20 -3.11 -3.77
N GLY A 59 -16.01 -4.33 -3.25
CA GLY A 59 -16.68 -4.82 -2.05
C GLY A 59 -16.33 -4.12 -0.74
N SER A 60 -15.38 -3.20 -0.71
CA SER A 60 -15.01 -2.36 0.43
C SER A 60 -14.78 -3.14 1.74
N ASN A 61 -14.18 -4.34 1.63
CA ASN A 61 -13.79 -5.13 2.80
C ASN A 61 -12.38 -5.70 2.59
N TRP A 62 -11.82 -6.25 3.65
CA TRP A 62 -10.43 -6.74 3.61
C TRP A 62 -10.23 -7.89 2.63
N ASP A 63 -11.21 -8.79 2.50
CA ASP A 63 -11.12 -9.90 1.55
C ASP A 63 -11.13 -9.40 0.11
N ALA A 64 -11.98 -8.43 -0.20
CA ALA A 64 -12.02 -7.80 -1.52
C ALA A 64 -10.71 -7.07 -1.83
N LEU A 65 -10.13 -6.39 -0.83
CA LEU A 65 -8.84 -5.73 -1.00
C LEU A 65 -7.74 -6.75 -1.27
N LEU A 66 -7.68 -7.84 -0.51
CA LEU A 66 -6.69 -8.88 -0.71
C LEU A 66 -6.78 -9.45 -2.13
N ASP A 67 -7.99 -9.75 -2.60
CA ASP A 67 -8.19 -10.22 -3.98
C ASP A 67 -7.70 -9.21 -5.01
N SER A 68 -7.91 -7.93 -4.76
CA SER A 68 -7.49 -6.86 -5.67
C SER A 68 -5.97 -6.68 -5.70
N LEU A 69 -5.28 -7.07 -4.63
CA LEU A 69 -3.82 -7.03 -4.57
C LEU A 69 -3.15 -8.23 -5.24
N ARG A 70 -3.95 -9.22 -5.62
CA ARG A 70 -3.47 -10.39 -6.38
C ARG A 70 -3.53 -10.07 -7.87
N GLY A 71 -2.42 -9.65 -8.43
CA GLY A 71 -2.34 -9.31 -9.84
C GLY A 71 -1.00 -9.74 -10.38
N ASP A 72 -0.80 -9.52 -11.68
CA ASP A 72 0.41 -9.94 -12.38
C ASP A 72 1.44 -8.83 -12.51
N ASP A 73 1.09 -7.61 -12.09
CA ASP A 73 1.97 -6.45 -12.20
C ASP A 73 2.64 -6.10 -10.87
N PRO A 74 3.85 -5.51 -10.91
CA PRO A 74 4.45 -4.93 -9.71
C PRO A 74 3.55 -3.86 -9.11
N LEU A 75 3.54 -3.76 -7.77
CA LEU A 75 2.67 -2.82 -7.09
C LEU A 75 3.41 -2.15 -5.93
N VAL A 76 3.47 -0.82 -5.99
CA VAL A 76 3.98 0.02 -4.91
C VAL A 76 2.93 1.09 -4.63
N ILE A 77 2.42 1.13 -3.41
CA ILE A 77 1.42 2.11 -2.99
C ILE A 77 1.96 2.93 -1.82
N ALA A 78 1.77 4.24 -1.88
CA ALA A 78 2.15 5.16 -0.81
C ALA A 78 0.90 5.79 -0.20
N ILE A 79 0.74 5.64 1.12
CA ILE A 79 -0.34 6.27 1.87
C ILE A 79 0.23 7.50 2.57
N HIS A 80 -0.22 8.68 2.14
CA HIS A 80 0.23 9.96 2.69
C HIS A 80 -0.57 10.36 3.93
N GLY A 81 0.06 11.16 4.80
CA GLY A 81 -0.56 11.56 6.06
C GLY A 81 -0.63 10.42 7.06
N ALA A 82 0.28 9.48 6.97
CA ALA A 82 0.24 8.26 7.76
C ALA A 82 0.44 8.50 9.24
N GLN A 83 1.18 9.54 9.63
CA GLN A 83 1.38 9.84 11.04
C GLN A 83 0.05 10.08 11.76
N ALA A 84 -0.80 10.92 11.18
CA ALA A 84 -2.12 11.20 11.75
C ALA A 84 -3.02 9.96 11.71
N LEU A 85 -2.94 9.17 10.64
CA LEU A 85 -3.74 7.95 10.51
C LEU A 85 -3.34 6.92 11.59
N TRP A 86 -2.05 6.68 11.77
CA TRP A 86 -1.58 5.77 12.81
C TRP A 86 -1.93 6.26 14.22
N ALA A 87 -1.84 7.58 14.46
CA ALA A 87 -2.17 8.15 15.76
C ALA A 87 -3.65 8.02 16.10
N SER A 88 -4.54 8.21 15.10
CA SER A 88 -5.99 8.18 15.33
C SER A 88 -6.61 6.78 15.14
N GLN A 89 -6.03 5.96 14.27
CA GLN A 89 -6.61 4.66 13.89
C GLN A 89 -5.55 3.55 13.85
N PRO A 90 -4.87 3.26 14.97
CA PRO A 90 -3.78 2.27 14.97
C PRO A 90 -4.27 0.86 14.60
N ARG A 91 -5.47 0.49 15.04
CA ARG A 91 -6.03 -0.83 14.70
C ARG A 91 -6.31 -0.96 13.20
N LEU A 92 -6.85 0.08 12.61
CA LEU A 92 -7.11 0.11 11.17
C LEU A 92 -5.82 -0.05 10.38
N CYS A 93 -4.77 0.66 10.77
CA CYS A 93 -3.47 0.54 10.15
C CYS A 93 -2.88 -0.86 10.30
N ALA A 94 -3.05 -1.48 11.48
CA ALA A 94 -2.60 -2.84 11.70
C ALA A 94 -3.33 -3.83 10.80
N GLU A 95 -4.62 -3.66 10.59
CA GLU A 95 -5.40 -4.49 9.67
C GLU A 95 -4.90 -4.37 8.23
N VAL A 96 -4.60 -3.15 7.79
CA VAL A 96 -4.02 -2.90 6.47
C VAL A 96 -2.68 -3.63 6.31
N VAL A 97 -1.82 -3.53 7.32
CA VAL A 97 -0.52 -4.20 7.30
C VAL A 97 -0.68 -5.71 7.17
N GLU A 98 -1.61 -6.31 7.93
CA GLU A 98 -1.87 -7.74 7.86
C GLU A 98 -2.30 -8.18 6.47
N VAL A 99 -3.25 -7.45 5.86
CA VAL A 99 -3.73 -7.76 4.51
C VAL A 99 -2.60 -7.61 3.50
N TRP A 100 -1.82 -6.54 3.62
CA TRP A 100 -0.71 -6.29 2.70
C TRP A 100 0.37 -7.37 2.80
N LEU A 101 0.73 -7.77 4.01
CA LEU A 101 1.72 -8.82 4.22
C LEU A 101 1.25 -10.16 3.63
N ALA A 102 -0.03 -10.47 3.74
CA ALA A 102 -0.59 -11.68 3.13
C ALA A 102 -0.46 -11.63 1.60
N ALA A 103 -0.79 -10.49 1.00
CA ALA A 103 -0.64 -10.30 -0.45
C ALA A 103 0.82 -10.38 -0.88
N ALA A 104 1.71 -9.76 -0.12
CA ALA A 104 3.15 -9.76 -0.43
C ALA A 104 3.75 -11.16 -0.33
N GLU A 105 3.31 -11.94 0.64
CA GLU A 105 3.76 -13.33 0.80
C GLU A 105 3.36 -14.17 -0.41
N GLU A 106 2.11 -14.06 -0.86
CA GLU A 106 1.65 -14.75 -2.07
C GLU A 106 2.44 -14.29 -3.30
N ALA A 107 2.70 -12.99 -3.42
CA ALA A 107 3.42 -12.42 -4.56
C ALA A 107 4.88 -12.87 -4.62
N ARG A 108 5.50 -13.17 -3.47
CA ARG A 108 6.88 -13.66 -3.43
C ARG A 108 7.03 -15.01 -4.15
N ASP A 109 6.02 -15.86 -4.08
CA ASP A 109 6.06 -17.16 -4.75
C ASP A 109 6.19 -17.02 -6.26
N VAL A 110 5.70 -15.91 -6.83
CA VAL A 110 5.80 -15.59 -8.25
C VAL A 110 6.76 -14.44 -8.54
N LYS A 111 7.52 -14.01 -7.54
CA LYS A 111 8.57 -12.98 -7.62
C LYS A 111 8.04 -11.62 -8.06
N LEU A 112 6.84 -11.25 -7.63
CA LEU A 112 6.26 -9.93 -7.92
C LEU A 112 6.45 -8.98 -6.74
N PRO A 113 6.94 -7.74 -6.99
CA PRO A 113 7.03 -6.72 -5.94
C PRO A 113 5.65 -6.30 -5.44
N ARG A 114 5.51 -6.21 -4.11
CA ARG A 114 4.33 -5.70 -3.41
C ARG A 114 4.82 -4.90 -2.23
N HIS A 115 4.80 -3.56 -2.35
CA HIS A 115 5.33 -2.69 -1.31
C HIS A 115 4.33 -1.61 -0.93
N LEU A 116 4.14 -1.43 0.37
CA LEU A 116 3.30 -0.39 0.95
C LEU A 116 4.20 0.58 1.70
N ILE A 117 4.08 1.87 1.39
CA ILE A 117 4.85 2.92 2.03
C ILE A 117 3.91 3.80 2.83
N PHE A 118 4.15 3.91 4.12
CA PHE A 118 3.49 4.91 4.96
C PHE A 118 4.32 6.18 4.94
N VAL A 119 3.76 7.24 4.36
CA VAL A 119 4.45 8.52 4.20
C VAL A 119 4.09 9.41 5.38
N TRP A 120 5.08 9.65 6.23
CA TRP A 120 4.91 10.36 7.50
C TRP A 120 4.85 11.86 7.31
#